data_c5522d09ee34079529354862b3e59f2c
#
_entry.id   c5522d09ee34079529354862b3e59f2c
#
_cell.length_a   1.000
_cell.length_b   1.000
_cell.length_c   1.000
_cell.angle_alpha   90.00
_cell.angle_beta   90.00
_cell.angle_gamma   90.00
#
_symmetry.space_group_name_H-M   'P 1'
#
loop_
_entity.id
_entity.type
_entity.pdbx_description
1 polymer ?
#
loop_
_entity_poly.entity_id
_entity_poly.type
_entity_poly.pdbx_seq_one_letter_code
_entity_poly.pdbx_strand_id
1 'polypeptide(L)'
;MKKDTVLVAVCNQKGGVGKSTMTIMLAGYYHYLKGLNVAVIDCDYPQYSLVRMKERDMRTVENSDYFKQLLKSQYERIRKKAYTIVGSKAENAHDAAEKLMNNGNYDLIIVDLPGTVNSSGVINTIVNMDYVITPIIPDRIVM
;
A
#
# COMPACT_ATOMS: atom_id res chain seq x y z
N MET A 1 2.28 26.49 -0.56
CA MET A 1 3.24 25.44 -0.99
C MET A 1 2.50 24.12 -1.11
N LYS A 2 2.62 23.45 -2.25
CA LYS A 2 2.11 22.08 -2.37
C LYS A 2 2.96 21.23 -1.44
N LYS A 3 2.35 20.56 -0.47
CA LYS A 3 3.05 19.66 0.43
C LYS A 3 3.60 18.50 -0.40
N ASP A 4 4.88 18.20 -0.28
CA ASP A 4 5.48 17.11 -1.03
C ASP A 4 4.92 15.78 -0.52
N THR A 5 4.43 14.96 -1.45
CA THR A 5 3.98 13.59 -1.14
C THR A 5 5.20 12.72 -0.84
N VAL A 6 5.17 12.02 0.27
CA VAL A 6 6.23 11.07 0.64
C VAL A 6 6.00 9.74 -0.07
N LEU A 7 7.03 9.23 -0.75
CA LEU A 7 7.02 7.95 -1.45
C LEU A 7 7.82 6.91 -0.64
N VAL A 8 7.17 5.81 -0.27
CA VAL A 8 7.78 4.73 0.52
C VAL A 8 7.63 3.41 -0.22
N ALA A 9 8.73 2.71 -0.47
CA ALA A 9 8.69 1.33 -0.95
C ALA A 9 8.76 0.34 0.22
N VAL A 10 7.97 -0.72 0.14
CA VAL A 10 8.10 -1.91 0.99
C VAL A 10 8.58 -3.05 0.10
N CYS A 11 9.76 -3.57 0.36
CA CYS A 11 10.36 -4.61 -0.45
C CYS A 11 11.07 -5.66 0.42
N ASN A 12 11.12 -6.91 -0.07
CA ASN A 12 11.93 -7.97 0.49
C ASN A 12 12.17 -9.04 -0.58
N GLN A 13 13.37 -9.60 -0.64
CA GLN A 13 13.72 -10.68 -1.56
C GLN A 13 13.12 -12.03 -1.16
N LYS A 14 12.80 -12.20 0.12
CA LYS A 14 12.26 -13.45 0.66
C LYS A 14 10.74 -13.38 0.72
N GLY A 15 10.05 -14.31 0.06
CA GLY A 15 8.59 -14.45 0.17
C GLY A 15 8.15 -14.86 1.59
N GLY A 16 6.92 -14.52 2.00
CA GLY A 16 6.34 -14.96 3.26
C GLY A 16 6.85 -14.23 4.52
N VAL A 17 7.51 -13.10 4.39
CA VAL A 17 8.02 -12.29 5.53
C VAL A 17 7.03 -11.24 6.04
N GLY A 18 5.79 -11.26 5.58
CA GLY A 18 4.75 -10.31 6.01
C GLY A 18 4.84 -8.93 5.35
N LYS A 19 5.48 -8.82 4.18
CA LYS A 19 5.63 -7.55 3.44
C LYS A 19 4.29 -6.85 3.18
N SER A 20 3.33 -7.55 2.57
CA SER A 20 2.00 -6.99 2.27
C SER A 20 1.19 -6.71 3.53
N THR A 21 1.32 -7.53 4.56
CA THR A 21 0.71 -7.28 5.89
C THR A 21 1.26 -5.98 6.49
N MET A 22 2.57 -5.78 6.44
CA MET A 22 3.20 -4.54 6.91
C MET A 22 2.70 -3.33 6.11
N THR A 23 2.58 -3.45 4.80
CA THR A 23 2.03 -2.39 3.93
C THR A 23 0.63 -1.97 4.37
N ILE A 24 -0.26 -2.93 4.63
CA ILE A 24 -1.64 -2.66 5.09
C ILE A 24 -1.63 -2.00 6.47
N MET A 25 -0.81 -2.49 7.39
CA MET A 25 -0.72 -1.94 8.74
C MET A 25 -0.22 -0.49 8.73
N LEU A 26 0.81 -0.19 7.94
CA LEU A 26 1.33 1.16 7.78
C LEU A 26 0.29 2.08 7.13
N ALA A 27 -0.36 1.63 6.04
CA ALA A 27 -1.40 2.40 5.38
C ALA A 27 -2.57 2.72 6.32
N GLY A 28 -3.06 1.72 7.05
CA GLY A 28 -4.14 1.89 8.03
C GLY A 28 -3.75 2.84 9.17
N TYR A 29 -2.57 2.69 9.74
CA TYR A 29 -2.07 3.53 10.81
C TYR A 29 -1.98 5.00 10.37
N TYR A 30 -1.31 5.28 9.27
CA TYR A 30 -1.15 6.67 8.81
C TYR A 30 -2.46 7.27 8.33
N HIS A 31 -3.30 6.48 7.64
CA HIS A 31 -4.56 7.00 7.11
C HIS A 31 -5.60 7.25 8.19
N TYR A 32 -5.85 6.25 9.05
CA TYR A 32 -6.96 6.33 10.02
C TYR A 32 -6.56 6.92 11.37
N LEU A 33 -5.34 6.68 11.85
CA LEU A 33 -4.90 7.16 13.16
C LEU A 33 -4.13 8.47 13.09
N LYS A 34 -3.29 8.66 12.08
CA LYS A 34 -2.54 9.91 11.88
C LYS A 34 -3.25 10.93 11.00
N GLY A 35 -4.36 10.56 10.36
CA GLY A 35 -5.18 11.46 9.56
C GLY A 35 -4.58 11.84 8.21
N LEU A 36 -3.50 11.18 7.75
CA LEU A 36 -2.89 11.45 6.46
C LEU A 36 -3.74 10.88 5.31
N ASN A 37 -3.67 11.48 4.13
CA ASN A 37 -4.24 10.90 2.93
C ASN A 37 -3.25 9.92 2.32
N VAL A 38 -3.57 8.63 2.39
CA VAL A 38 -2.69 7.54 1.98
C VAL A 38 -3.20 6.84 0.73
N ALA A 39 -2.29 6.50 -0.18
CA ALA A 39 -2.53 5.55 -1.26
C ALA A 39 -1.52 4.40 -1.20
N VAL A 40 -1.92 3.25 -1.71
CA VAL A 40 -1.07 2.06 -1.86
C VAL A 40 -1.02 1.67 -3.32
N ILE A 41 0.18 1.39 -3.83
CA ILE A 41 0.40 0.80 -5.16
C ILE A 41 0.83 -0.64 -4.96
N ASP A 42 -0.04 -1.57 -5.37
CA ASP A 42 0.19 -3.01 -5.29
C ASP A 42 0.92 -3.47 -6.56
N CYS A 43 2.20 -3.80 -6.42
CA CYS A 43 3.06 -4.25 -7.52
C CYS A 43 3.27 -5.76 -7.56
N ASP A 44 2.50 -6.54 -6.79
CA ASP A 44 2.57 -7.99 -6.76
C ASP A 44 1.85 -8.63 -7.96
N TYR A 45 2.28 -8.24 -9.18
CA TYR A 45 1.76 -8.78 -10.43
C TYR A 45 2.18 -10.26 -10.61
N PRO A 46 1.32 -11.16 -11.10
CA PRO A 46 -0.09 -10.92 -11.49
C PRO A 46 -1.11 -11.12 -10.37
N GLN A 47 -0.64 -11.37 -9.13
CA GLN A 47 -1.51 -11.74 -7.99
C GLN A 47 -2.38 -10.58 -7.51
N TYR A 48 -1.82 -9.38 -7.39
CA TYR A 48 -2.49 -8.19 -6.88
C TYR A 48 -3.29 -8.48 -5.60
N SER A 49 -2.62 -9.05 -4.61
CA SER A 49 -3.25 -9.53 -3.37
C SER A 49 -3.94 -8.43 -2.58
N LEU A 50 -3.38 -7.22 -2.55
CA LEU A 50 -3.97 -6.08 -1.84
C LEU A 50 -5.20 -5.53 -2.57
N VAL A 51 -5.15 -5.44 -3.89
CA VAL A 51 -6.31 -5.04 -4.71
C VAL A 51 -7.46 -6.02 -4.52
N ARG A 52 -7.18 -7.32 -4.61
CA ARG A 52 -8.19 -8.39 -4.42
C ARG A 52 -8.76 -8.42 -3.02
N MET A 53 -7.94 -8.17 -2.01
CA MET A 53 -8.39 -8.05 -0.62
C MET A 53 -9.41 -6.92 -0.49
N LYS A 54 -9.10 -5.74 -0.99
CA LYS A 54 -10.01 -4.59 -0.98
C LYS A 54 -11.33 -4.89 -1.68
N GLU A 55 -11.30 -5.50 -2.86
CA GLU A 55 -12.50 -5.87 -3.61
C GLU A 55 -13.37 -6.87 -2.84
N ARG A 56 -12.74 -7.88 -2.22
CA ARG A 56 -13.43 -8.86 -1.37
C ARG A 56 -14.11 -8.18 -0.18
N ASP A 57 -13.39 -7.30 0.50
CA ASP A 57 -13.89 -6.61 1.68
C ASP A 57 -15.05 -5.65 1.32
N MET A 58 -14.97 -4.98 0.18
CA MET A 58 -16.07 -4.15 -0.34
C MET A 58 -17.32 -5.00 -0.63
N ARG A 59 -17.18 -6.16 -1.28
CA ARG A 59 -18.32 -7.08 -1.50
C ARG A 59 -18.92 -7.56 -0.19
N THR A 60 -18.10 -7.84 0.82
CA THR A 60 -18.57 -8.22 2.15
C THR A 60 -19.41 -7.12 2.78
N VAL A 61 -18.97 -5.87 2.68
CA VAL A 61 -19.74 -4.71 3.16
C VAL A 61 -21.04 -4.54 2.38
N GLU A 62 -21.01 -4.63 1.05
CA GLU A 62 -22.20 -4.48 0.18
C GLU A 62 -23.30 -5.52 0.49
N ASN A 63 -22.91 -6.71 0.91
CA ASN A 63 -23.82 -7.82 1.20
C ASN A 63 -24.24 -7.95 2.68
N SER A 64 -23.83 -7.02 3.54
CA SER A 64 -24.12 -7.10 4.98
C SER A 64 -24.53 -5.74 5.54
N ASP A 65 -25.75 -5.65 6.03
CA ASP A 65 -26.26 -4.43 6.70
C ASP A 65 -25.45 -4.10 7.96
N TYR A 66 -24.98 -5.12 8.67
CA TYR A 66 -24.12 -4.94 9.83
C TYR A 66 -22.81 -4.23 9.46
N PHE A 67 -22.10 -4.70 8.42
CA PHE A 67 -20.86 -4.06 7.98
C PHE A 67 -21.08 -2.69 7.34
N LYS A 68 -22.21 -2.46 6.67
CA LYS A 68 -22.59 -1.12 6.19
C LYS A 68 -22.75 -0.14 7.35
N GLN A 69 -23.40 -0.55 8.44
CA GLN A 69 -23.56 0.27 9.63
C GLN A 69 -22.21 0.57 10.31
N LEU A 70 -21.32 -0.44 10.42
CA LEU A 70 -19.98 -0.24 10.95
C LEU A 70 -19.18 0.76 10.12
N LEU A 71 -19.20 0.63 8.80
CA LEU A 71 -18.50 1.54 7.89
C LEU A 71 -19.05 2.97 8.01
N LYS A 72 -20.37 3.12 8.10
CA LYS A 72 -21.02 4.42 8.33
C LYS A 72 -20.58 5.04 9.65
N SER A 73 -20.62 4.28 10.74
CA SER A 73 -20.19 4.74 12.06
C SER A 73 -18.71 5.15 12.07
N GLN A 74 -17.85 4.40 11.39
CA GLN A 74 -16.44 4.75 11.23
C GLN A 74 -16.30 6.07 10.47
N TYR A 75 -17.00 6.23 9.35
CA TYR A 75 -16.96 7.46 8.57
C TYR A 75 -17.46 8.68 9.37
N GLU A 76 -18.53 8.52 10.15
CA GLU A 76 -19.06 9.59 11.00
C GLU A 76 -18.06 10.02 12.07
N ARG A 77 -17.29 9.07 12.62
CA ARG A 77 -16.29 9.29 13.66
C ARG A 77 -15.02 9.97 13.14
N ILE A 78 -14.47 9.50 12.02
CA ILE A 78 -13.15 9.94 11.54
C ILE A 78 -13.22 10.80 10.28
N ARG A 79 -14.38 10.90 9.63
CA ARG A 79 -14.62 11.67 8.39
C ARG A 79 -13.70 11.27 7.23
N LYS A 80 -13.26 10.01 7.18
CA LYS A 80 -12.40 9.47 6.13
C LYS A 80 -13.01 8.23 5.50
N LYS A 81 -12.93 8.17 4.17
CA LYS A 81 -13.19 6.95 3.39
C LYS A 81 -11.99 6.02 3.48
N ALA A 82 -12.13 4.80 2.97
CA ALA A 82 -11.01 3.87 2.86
C ALA A 82 -9.89 4.47 1.98
N TYR A 83 -8.63 4.19 2.36
CA TYR A 83 -7.49 4.62 1.55
C TYR A 83 -7.49 3.94 0.17
N THR A 84 -6.87 4.61 -0.79
CA THR A 84 -6.79 4.13 -2.17
C THR A 84 -5.81 2.98 -2.31
N ILE A 85 -6.20 1.91 -3.02
CA ILE A 85 -5.29 0.84 -3.46
C ILE A 85 -5.43 0.70 -4.97
N VAL A 86 -4.32 0.78 -5.70
CA VAL A 86 -4.25 0.57 -7.15
C VAL A 86 -3.20 -0.49 -7.49
N GLY A 87 -3.44 -1.27 -8.54
CA GLY A 87 -2.46 -2.22 -9.05
C GLY A 87 -1.54 -1.58 -10.10
N SER A 88 -0.29 -1.98 -10.12
CA SER A 88 0.68 -1.60 -11.15
C SER A 88 1.74 -2.69 -11.32
N LYS A 89 2.39 -2.73 -12.46
CA LYS A 89 3.66 -3.47 -12.57
C LYS A 89 4.77 -2.68 -11.88
N ALA A 90 5.78 -3.39 -11.35
CA ALA A 90 6.88 -2.77 -10.63
C ALA A 90 7.64 -1.72 -11.47
N GLU A 91 7.85 -1.99 -12.76
CA GLU A 91 8.48 -1.06 -13.69
C GLU A 91 7.68 0.22 -13.94
N ASN A 92 6.38 0.21 -13.71
CA ASN A 92 5.47 1.34 -13.92
C ASN A 92 5.01 2.00 -12.59
N ALA A 93 5.56 1.56 -11.47
CA ALA A 93 5.12 2.04 -10.15
C ALA A 93 5.38 3.54 -9.95
N HIS A 94 6.48 4.06 -10.50
CA HIS A 94 6.77 5.49 -10.45
C HIS A 94 5.74 6.31 -11.23
N ASP A 95 5.39 5.90 -12.44
CA ASP A 95 4.35 6.57 -13.25
C ASP A 95 2.97 6.50 -12.57
N ALA A 96 2.67 5.37 -11.91
CA ALA A 96 1.44 5.22 -11.13
C ALA A 96 1.41 6.19 -9.93
N ALA A 97 2.55 6.37 -9.26
CA ALA A 97 2.69 7.33 -8.16
C ALA A 97 2.50 8.77 -8.66
N GLU A 98 3.12 9.14 -9.78
CA GLU A 98 2.94 10.47 -10.39
C GLU A 98 1.48 10.74 -10.75
N LYS A 99 0.78 9.76 -11.33
CA LYS A 99 -0.66 9.89 -11.64
C LYS A 99 -1.49 10.12 -10.38
N LEU A 100 -1.19 9.40 -9.29
CA LEU A 100 -1.86 9.61 -8.01
C LEU A 100 -1.58 11.02 -7.46
N MET A 101 -0.33 11.47 -7.48
CA MET A 101 0.04 12.82 -7.05
C MET A 101 -0.63 13.92 -7.85
N ASN A 102 -0.81 13.72 -9.15
CA ASN A 102 -1.44 14.71 -10.03
C ASN A 102 -2.97 14.74 -9.90
N ASN A 103 -3.60 13.60 -9.62
CA ASN A 103 -5.05 13.45 -9.57
C ASN A 103 -5.64 13.49 -8.16
N GLY A 104 -4.81 13.45 -7.12
CA GLY A 104 -5.22 13.41 -5.72
C GLY A 104 -4.32 14.26 -4.83
N ASN A 105 -4.76 14.42 -3.60
CA ASN A 105 -4.01 15.14 -2.57
C ASN A 105 -3.52 14.14 -1.52
N TYR A 106 -2.51 13.35 -1.88
CA TYR A 106 -1.92 12.33 -1.02
C TYR A 106 -0.73 12.89 -0.24
N ASP A 107 -0.69 12.58 1.04
CA ASP A 107 0.46 12.87 1.93
C ASP A 107 1.51 11.77 1.86
N LEU A 108 1.06 10.51 1.66
CA LEU A 108 1.89 9.32 1.65
C LEU A 108 1.42 8.34 0.57
N ILE A 109 2.35 7.85 -0.24
CA ILE A 109 2.11 6.74 -1.17
C ILE A 109 3.06 5.60 -0.82
N ILE A 110 2.50 4.42 -0.53
CA ILE A 110 3.26 3.21 -0.20
C ILE A 110 3.23 2.28 -1.42
N VAL A 111 4.41 1.90 -1.89
CA VAL A 111 4.59 0.98 -3.02
C VAL A 111 4.97 -0.40 -2.48
N ASP A 112 4.05 -1.37 -2.64
CA ASP A 112 4.28 -2.77 -2.26
C ASP A 112 4.96 -3.50 -3.42
N LEU A 113 6.29 -3.60 -3.37
CA LEU A 113 7.08 -4.22 -4.43
C LEU A 113 7.07 -5.75 -4.36
N PRO A 114 7.23 -6.45 -5.49
CA PRO A 114 7.32 -7.92 -5.51
C PRO A 114 8.60 -8.40 -4.81
N GLY A 115 8.61 -9.67 -4.39
CA GLY A 115 9.74 -10.29 -3.69
C GLY A 115 11.03 -10.44 -4.53
N THR A 116 10.97 -10.23 -5.84
CA THR A 116 12.13 -10.31 -6.75
C THR A 116 12.63 -8.91 -7.07
N VAL A 117 13.76 -8.52 -6.48
CA VAL A 117 14.36 -7.17 -6.64
C VAL A 117 15.30 -7.07 -7.86
N ASN A 118 15.50 -8.16 -8.59
CA ASN A 118 16.55 -8.27 -9.62
C ASN A 118 16.19 -7.69 -11.01
N SER A 119 15.03 -7.04 -11.16
CA SER A 119 14.69 -6.39 -12.43
C SER A 119 15.11 -4.93 -12.42
N SER A 120 15.58 -4.43 -13.57
CA SER A 120 15.93 -3.02 -13.76
C SER A 120 14.76 -2.07 -13.42
N GLY A 121 13.52 -2.50 -13.66
CA GLY A 121 12.32 -1.73 -13.36
C GLY A 121 12.09 -1.56 -11.85
N VAL A 122 12.34 -2.61 -11.05
CA VAL A 122 12.26 -2.53 -9.58
C VAL A 122 13.33 -1.61 -9.02
N ILE A 123 14.56 -1.72 -9.52
CA ILE A 123 15.66 -0.84 -9.09
C ILE A 123 15.33 0.62 -9.42
N ASN A 124 14.86 0.90 -10.62
CA ASN A 124 14.46 2.26 -11.01
C ASN A 124 13.33 2.82 -10.11
N THR A 125 12.40 1.99 -9.73
CA THR A 125 11.34 2.39 -8.78
C THR A 125 11.94 2.73 -7.41
N ILE A 126 12.83 1.87 -6.88
CA ILE A 126 13.44 2.06 -5.55
C ILE A 126 14.24 3.37 -5.48
N VAL A 127 15.02 3.71 -6.51
CA VAL A 127 15.85 4.93 -6.50
C VAL A 127 15.03 6.24 -6.51
N ASN A 128 13.76 6.15 -6.89
CA ASN A 128 12.82 7.28 -6.88
C ASN A 128 11.96 7.36 -5.59
N MET A 129 12.21 6.50 -4.60
CA MET A 129 11.50 6.53 -3.32
C MET A 129 12.25 7.38 -2.30
N ASP A 130 11.49 8.05 -1.42
CA ASP A 130 12.06 8.79 -0.29
C ASP A 130 12.55 7.84 0.80
N TYR A 131 11.85 6.72 1.00
CA TYR A 131 12.18 5.69 1.99
C TYR A 131 11.97 4.30 1.43
N VAL A 132 12.79 3.36 1.91
CA VAL A 132 12.64 1.93 1.63
C VAL A 132 12.57 1.17 2.95
N ILE A 133 11.52 0.38 3.12
CA ILE A 133 11.31 -0.48 4.28
C ILE A 133 11.48 -1.92 3.85
N THR A 134 12.39 -2.61 4.53
CA THR A 134 12.65 -4.03 4.29
C THR A 134 12.36 -4.84 5.56
N PRO A 135 11.25 -5.58 5.62
CA PRO A 135 10.99 -6.47 6.75
C PRO A 135 12.04 -7.57 6.82
N ILE A 136 12.62 -7.79 7.98
CA ILE A 136 13.63 -8.82 8.21
C ILE A 136 13.11 -9.79 9.28
N ILE A 137 13.09 -11.08 8.95
CA ILE A 137 12.87 -12.14 9.91
C ILE A 137 14.24 -12.74 10.24
N PRO A 138 14.68 -12.71 11.50
CA PRO A 138 15.91 -13.37 11.87
C PRO A 138 15.75 -14.89 11.70
N ASP A 139 16.47 -15.47 10.73
CA ASP A 139 16.58 -16.91 10.61
C ASP A 139 17.52 -17.42 11.73
N ARG A 140 17.05 -18.38 12.50
CA ARG A 140 17.96 -19.21 13.31
C ARG A 140 18.81 -20.01 12.34
N ILE A 141 20.07 -19.63 12.20
CA ILE A 141 21.05 -20.52 11.60
C ILE A 141 21.14 -21.69 12.58
N VAL A 142 20.52 -22.82 12.23
CA VAL A 142 20.75 -24.08 12.91
C VAL A 142 22.12 -24.51 12.42
N MET A 143 23.15 -24.29 13.26
CA MET A 143 24.46 -24.89 13.06
C MET A 143 24.38 -26.37 13.37
#